data_256f855dee8798fc730face371a385e8
#
_entry.id   256f855dee8798fc730face371a385e8
#
_cell.length_a   1.000
_cell.length_b   1.000
_cell.length_c   1.000
_cell.angle_alpha   90.00
_cell.angle_beta   90.00
_cell.angle_gamma   90.00
#
_symmetry.space_group_name_H-M   'P 1'
#
loop_
_entity.id
_entity.type
_entity.pdbx_description
1 polymer ?
#
loop_
_entity_poly.entity_id
_entity_poly.type
_entity_poly.pdbx_seq_one_letter_code
_entity_poly.pdbx_strand_id
1 'polypeptide(L)'
;MKRFLLLFTLLTTTTYAQLSSYTYKQELKGVKGNAWHKLILPDHTFARFQSYGTDLRIYGVSATDTIEVPYTVIDTNNIVKHKVNFSVINSKETKCSYINFSLPQALRICKIRVVPQASYDYYRKLNLATSVTESYAQKRCDSYCSYDLREAPLSSKTNNTFSFDDILVKYGQIIIENGDNEPLPISEVVVYAIRYTLAARFLDPNRRTYYLAYGKEDDYTPEYDIEHFITDIPKQLTELQYGEVLKQPKTESSSVKASSTPAEKSHQQLLWWVMGVIVLLIFIFSAKMMKK
;
A
#
# COMPACT_ATOMS: atom_id res chain seq x y z
N MET A 1 16.99 -26.23 -44.35
CA MET A 1 15.82 -25.95 -43.51
C MET A 1 16.01 -26.53 -42.07
N LYS A 2 16.98 -26.07 -41.29
CA LYS A 2 17.23 -26.58 -39.88
C LYS A 2 17.87 -25.53 -38.96
N ARG A 3 17.52 -24.25 -39.08
CA ARG A 3 18.08 -23.17 -38.21
C ARG A 3 17.05 -22.15 -37.74
N PHE A 4 15.76 -22.52 -37.63
CA PHE A 4 14.71 -21.59 -37.15
C PHE A 4 14.01 -22.01 -35.86
N LEU A 5 14.61 -22.95 -35.13
CA LEU A 5 13.97 -23.54 -33.92
C LEU A 5 14.62 -23.11 -32.60
N LEU A 6 15.44 -22.05 -32.55
CA LEU A 6 16.17 -21.67 -31.34
C LEU A 6 15.74 -20.32 -30.74
N LEU A 7 14.68 -19.71 -31.22
CA LEU A 7 14.24 -18.38 -30.77
C LEU A 7 12.97 -18.39 -29.90
N PHE A 8 12.44 -19.54 -29.52
CA PHE A 8 11.14 -19.62 -28.81
C PHE A 8 11.24 -20.06 -27.34
N THR A 9 12.43 -20.25 -26.79
CA THR A 9 12.60 -20.74 -25.40
C THR A 9 12.93 -19.65 -24.38
N LEU A 10 12.94 -18.37 -24.75
CA LEU A 10 13.35 -17.27 -23.83
C LEU A 10 12.17 -16.52 -23.17
N LEU A 11 10.92 -16.89 -23.41
CA LEU A 11 9.75 -16.15 -22.87
C LEU A 11 9.15 -16.73 -21.60
N THR A 12 9.63 -17.83 -21.06
CA THR A 12 8.99 -18.48 -19.91
C THR A 12 9.60 -18.18 -18.54
N THR A 13 10.72 -17.44 -18.48
CA THR A 13 11.40 -17.15 -17.21
C THR A 13 10.94 -15.86 -16.52
N THR A 14 10.13 -15.03 -17.16
CA THR A 14 9.74 -13.71 -16.62
C THR A 14 8.65 -13.77 -15.56
N THR A 15 7.81 -14.80 -15.54
CA THR A 15 6.64 -14.85 -14.64
C THR A 15 6.95 -15.25 -13.19
N TYR A 16 7.97 -16.08 -12.95
CA TYR A 16 8.40 -16.38 -11.57
C TYR A 16 9.12 -15.21 -10.90
N ALA A 17 9.76 -14.34 -11.68
CA ALA A 17 10.47 -13.18 -11.19
C ALA A 17 9.53 -12.12 -10.57
N GLN A 18 8.27 -12.06 -10.97
CA GLN A 18 7.33 -11.05 -10.46
C GLN A 18 6.99 -11.26 -8.98
N LEU A 19 6.59 -12.47 -8.57
CA LEU A 19 6.26 -12.73 -7.16
C LEU A 19 7.47 -12.58 -6.24
N SER A 20 8.67 -12.94 -6.69
CA SER A 20 9.90 -12.83 -5.90
C SER A 20 10.37 -11.40 -5.68
N SER A 21 9.85 -10.42 -6.41
CA SER A 21 10.16 -9.01 -6.22
C SER A 21 9.47 -8.38 -5.00
N TYR A 22 8.49 -9.07 -4.42
CA TYR A 22 7.77 -8.62 -3.22
C TYR A 22 8.45 -9.12 -1.95
N THR A 23 8.58 -8.25 -0.96
CA THR A 23 9.21 -8.60 0.33
C THR A 23 8.37 -9.58 1.14
N TYR A 24 7.05 -9.49 1.02
CA TYR A 24 6.12 -10.34 1.78
C TYR A 24 5.15 -11.04 0.84
N LYS A 25 4.87 -12.29 1.18
CA LYS A 25 3.77 -13.05 0.58
C LYS A 25 3.01 -13.81 1.64
N GLN A 26 1.72 -14.03 1.40
CA GLN A 26 0.82 -14.74 2.29
C GLN A 26 -0.12 -15.61 1.49
N GLU A 27 -0.16 -16.92 1.79
CA GLU A 27 -1.05 -17.84 1.09
C GLU A 27 -2.50 -17.50 1.34
N LEU A 28 -3.33 -17.58 0.30
CA LEU A 28 -4.77 -17.45 0.35
C LEU A 28 -5.40 -18.84 0.40
N LYS A 29 -6.07 -19.15 1.50
CA LYS A 29 -6.68 -20.46 1.76
C LYS A 29 -8.19 -20.44 1.54
N GLY A 30 -8.74 -21.57 1.12
CA GLY A 30 -10.18 -21.74 0.94
C GLY A 30 -10.69 -21.26 -0.42
N VAL A 31 -9.80 -21.04 -1.38
CA VAL A 31 -10.18 -20.74 -2.77
C VAL A 31 -10.96 -21.92 -3.35
N LYS A 32 -12.20 -21.67 -3.81
CA LYS A 32 -13.08 -22.68 -4.40
C LYS A 32 -13.30 -22.31 -5.87
N GLY A 33 -13.22 -23.32 -6.73
CA GLY A 33 -13.58 -23.34 -8.16
C GLY A 33 -13.77 -21.96 -8.81
N ASN A 34 -13.80 -21.79 -10.04
CA ASN A 34 -13.90 -20.52 -10.78
C ASN A 34 -14.92 -19.50 -10.20
N ALA A 35 -14.66 -19.01 -9.00
CA ALA A 35 -15.60 -18.24 -8.19
C ALA A 35 -15.00 -16.92 -7.69
N TRP A 36 -15.89 -15.99 -7.38
CA TRP A 36 -15.57 -14.76 -6.68
C TRP A 36 -15.38 -15.00 -5.18
N HIS A 37 -14.38 -14.36 -4.62
CA HIS A 37 -14.12 -14.37 -3.18
C HIS A 37 -13.84 -12.95 -2.67
N LYS A 38 -14.11 -12.73 -1.38
CA LYS A 38 -13.70 -11.52 -0.68
C LYS A 38 -12.45 -11.77 0.15
N LEU A 39 -11.62 -10.74 0.25
CA LEU A 39 -10.42 -10.70 1.07
C LEU A 39 -10.50 -9.46 1.96
N ILE A 40 -10.59 -9.66 3.28
CA ILE A 40 -10.49 -8.56 4.25
C ILE A 40 -9.01 -8.40 4.59
N LEU A 41 -8.39 -7.30 4.16
CA LEU A 41 -6.95 -7.10 4.36
C LEU A 41 -6.61 -7.07 5.86
N PRO A 42 -5.65 -7.90 6.31
CA PRO A 42 -5.21 -7.89 7.69
C PRO A 42 -4.50 -6.57 8.05
N ASP A 43 -4.67 -6.10 9.28
CA ASP A 43 -4.09 -4.85 9.77
C ASP A 43 -2.57 -4.78 9.58
N HIS A 44 -1.86 -5.90 9.75
CA HIS A 44 -0.40 -5.98 9.59
C HIS A 44 0.08 -5.73 8.15
N THR A 45 -0.80 -5.87 7.17
CA THR A 45 -0.48 -5.62 5.76
C THR A 45 -0.19 -4.14 5.54
N PHE A 46 -0.98 -3.25 6.16
CA PHE A 46 -0.83 -1.80 6.01
C PHE A 46 0.52 -1.28 6.54
N ALA A 47 1.04 -1.88 7.62
CA ALA A 47 2.34 -1.52 8.17
C ALA A 47 3.53 -1.88 7.25
N ARG A 48 3.30 -2.65 6.20
CA ARG A 48 4.32 -3.23 5.33
C ARG A 48 4.17 -2.82 3.88
N PHE A 49 3.10 -2.13 3.53
CA PHE A 49 2.96 -1.51 2.22
C PHE A 49 4.05 -0.48 1.99
N GLN A 50 4.54 -0.45 0.77
CA GLN A 50 5.25 0.69 0.23
C GLN A 50 4.22 1.61 -0.44
N SER A 51 4.47 2.90 -0.47
CA SER A 51 3.68 3.87 -1.25
C SER A 51 2.15 3.65 -1.22
N TYR A 52 1.52 3.75 -0.04
CA TYR A 52 0.05 3.76 0.12
C TYR A 52 -0.71 2.51 -0.36
N GLY A 53 -0.03 1.35 -0.47
CA GLY A 53 -0.65 0.10 -0.89
C GLY A 53 -0.78 -0.08 -2.40
N THR A 54 -0.07 0.73 -3.18
CA THR A 54 0.06 0.56 -4.63
C THR A 54 0.76 -0.74 -5.00
N ASP A 55 1.52 -1.30 -4.08
CA ASP A 55 2.32 -2.51 -4.18
C ASP A 55 1.58 -3.80 -3.76
N LEU A 56 0.26 -3.77 -3.70
CA LEU A 56 -0.54 -4.97 -3.43
C LEU A 56 -0.83 -5.72 -4.72
N ARG A 57 -0.57 -7.04 -4.73
CA ARG A 57 -0.91 -7.94 -5.84
C ARG A 57 -1.42 -9.28 -5.33
N ILE A 58 -2.19 -9.95 -6.18
CA ILE A 58 -2.59 -11.34 -5.96
C ILE A 58 -1.99 -12.17 -7.09
N TYR A 59 -1.26 -13.22 -6.74
CA TYR A 59 -0.66 -14.13 -7.70
C TYR A 59 -1.18 -15.55 -7.54
N GLY A 60 -1.47 -16.20 -8.66
CA GLY A 60 -1.75 -17.64 -8.72
C GLY A 60 -0.54 -18.36 -9.31
N VAL A 61 0.10 -19.22 -8.54
CA VAL A 61 1.32 -19.94 -8.89
C VAL A 61 1.00 -21.40 -9.19
N SER A 62 1.45 -21.89 -10.34
CA SER A 62 1.43 -23.30 -10.70
C SER A 62 2.86 -23.84 -10.85
N ALA A 63 3.00 -25.11 -11.20
CA ALA A 63 4.31 -25.71 -11.50
C ALA A 63 4.98 -25.10 -12.76
N THR A 64 4.19 -24.50 -13.66
CA THR A 64 4.66 -24.08 -14.99
C THR A 64 4.60 -22.57 -15.21
N ASP A 65 3.71 -21.86 -14.49
CA ASP A 65 3.47 -20.45 -14.70
C ASP A 65 3.00 -19.72 -13.44
N THR A 66 3.05 -18.41 -13.48
CA THR A 66 2.49 -17.51 -12.47
C THR A 66 1.58 -16.51 -13.18
N ILE A 67 0.37 -16.33 -12.69
CA ILE A 67 -0.59 -15.35 -13.20
C ILE A 67 -0.87 -14.31 -12.12
N GLU A 68 -1.10 -13.08 -12.54
CA GLU A 68 -1.66 -12.05 -11.68
C GLU A 68 -3.18 -12.13 -11.69
N VAL A 69 -3.80 -12.04 -10.51
CA VAL A 69 -5.25 -12.13 -10.34
C VAL A 69 -5.79 -10.72 -10.12
N PRO A 70 -6.62 -10.20 -11.02
CA PRO A 70 -7.26 -8.91 -10.86
C PRO A 70 -8.16 -8.87 -9.61
N TYR A 71 -8.14 -7.74 -8.92
CA TYR A 71 -9.01 -7.46 -7.78
C TYR A 71 -9.53 -6.02 -7.84
N THR A 72 -10.60 -5.77 -7.09
CA THR A 72 -11.11 -4.41 -6.85
C THR A 72 -11.49 -4.24 -5.39
N VAL A 73 -11.46 -3.00 -4.91
CA VAL A 73 -11.92 -2.66 -3.57
C VAL A 73 -13.44 -2.52 -3.58
N ILE A 74 -14.15 -3.32 -2.78
CA ILE A 74 -15.61 -3.35 -2.74
C ILE A 74 -16.20 -2.72 -1.48
N ASP A 75 -15.41 -2.62 -0.40
CA ASP A 75 -15.86 -2.01 0.84
C ASP A 75 -14.69 -1.36 1.59
N THR A 76 -14.86 -0.09 1.90
CA THR A 76 -13.99 0.72 2.75
C THR A 76 -14.67 1.13 4.06
N ASN A 77 -15.90 0.66 4.31
CA ASN A 77 -16.69 1.02 5.49
C ASN A 77 -16.52 0.03 6.66
N ASN A 78 -15.68 -0.99 6.50
CA ASN A 78 -15.36 -1.91 7.58
C ASN A 78 -14.44 -1.22 8.60
N ILE A 79 -15.07 -0.52 9.57
CA ILE A 79 -14.38 0.28 10.57
C ILE A 79 -14.28 -0.48 11.88
N VAL A 80 -13.05 -0.63 12.37
CA VAL A 80 -12.73 -1.26 13.65
C VAL A 80 -12.30 -0.20 14.66
N LYS A 81 -12.86 -0.28 15.86
CA LYS A 81 -12.53 0.63 16.98
C LYS A 81 -11.39 0.07 17.80
N HIS A 82 -10.39 0.89 18.06
CA HIS A 82 -9.25 0.56 18.92
C HIS A 82 -9.17 1.60 20.03
N LYS A 83 -9.34 1.16 21.29
CA LYS A 83 -8.93 1.96 22.45
C LYS A 83 -7.43 2.00 22.49
N VAL A 84 -6.86 3.18 22.70
CA VAL A 84 -5.41 3.36 22.71
C VAL A 84 -4.94 3.77 24.12
N ASN A 85 -3.77 3.26 24.48
CA ASN A 85 -3.07 3.77 25.66
C ASN A 85 -2.45 5.12 25.30
N PHE A 86 -2.55 6.07 26.20
CA PHE A 86 -2.05 7.42 25.99
C PHE A 86 -1.42 7.99 27.27
N SER A 87 -0.57 8.99 27.09
CA SER A 87 -0.04 9.84 28.15
C SER A 87 -0.44 11.29 27.92
N VAL A 88 -0.61 12.05 29.01
CA VAL A 88 -0.97 13.46 28.94
C VAL A 88 0.14 14.31 29.54
N ILE A 89 0.55 15.36 28.86
CA ILE A 89 1.49 16.35 29.33
C ILE A 89 0.81 17.71 29.24
N ASN A 90 0.62 18.37 30.39
CA ASN A 90 0.06 19.72 30.43
C ASN A 90 1.18 20.75 30.48
N SER A 91 1.19 21.70 29.57
CA SER A 91 2.18 22.78 29.54
C SER A 91 1.54 24.12 29.93
N LYS A 92 2.04 24.72 31.00
CA LYS A 92 1.62 26.08 31.40
C LYS A 92 2.15 27.14 30.43
N GLU A 93 3.32 26.90 29.85
CA GLU A 93 3.96 27.83 28.92
C GLU A 93 3.16 27.99 27.63
N THR A 94 2.78 26.87 27.02
CA THR A 94 2.01 26.87 25.77
C THR A 94 0.51 26.90 25.98
N LYS A 95 0.04 26.81 27.24
CA LYS A 95 -1.38 26.68 27.61
C LYS A 95 -2.10 25.54 26.89
N CYS A 96 -1.38 24.43 26.61
CA CYS A 96 -1.88 23.28 25.87
C CYS A 96 -1.74 22.00 26.69
N SER A 97 -2.62 21.04 26.41
CA SER A 97 -2.49 19.64 26.78
C SER A 97 -2.06 18.81 25.57
N TYR A 98 -0.99 18.05 25.72
CA TYR A 98 -0.45 17.13 24.71
C TYR A 98 -0.78 15.70 25.10
N ILE A 99 -1.58 15.02 24.28
CA ILE A 99 -1.99 13.64 24.50
C ILE A 99 -1.26 12.79 23.47
N ASN A 100 -0.27 12.03 23.93
CA ASN A 100 0.53 11.17 23.08
C ASN A 100 0.01 9.74 23.14
N PHE A 101 -0.20 9.12 21.99
CA PHE A 101 -0.62 7.72 21.89
C PHE A 101 0.21 6.95 20.85
N SER A 102 0.25 5.63 21.01
CA SER A 102 0.86 4.74 20.02
C SER A 102 -0.02 3.51 19.78
N LEU A 103 0.02 3.02 18.57
CA LEU A 103 -0.63 1.78 18.16
C LEU A 103 0.38 0.64 18.13
N PRO A 104 -0.02 -0.61 18.41
CA PRO A 104 0.88 -1.77 18.33
C PRO A 104 1.55 -1.93 16.98
N GLN A 105 0.84 -1.58 15.91
CA GLN A 105 1.30 -1.54 14.52
C GLN A 105 0.69 -0.35 13.81
N ALA A 106 1.23 0.01 12.65
CA ALA A 106 0.62 1.06 11.83
C ALA A 106 -0.75 0.59 11.31
N LEU A 107 -1.76 1.46 11.42
CA LEU A 107 -3.13 1.25 10.95
C LEU A 107 -3.56 2.43 10.08
N ARG A 108 -4.42 2.19 9.12
CA ARG A 108 -5.11 3.28 8.41
C ARG A 108 -6.30 3.72 9.24
N ILE A 109 -6.25 4.94 9.74
CA ILE A 109 -7.33 5.51 10.55
C ILE A 109 -8.02 6.65 9.79
N CYS A 110 -9.33 6.75 9.97
CA CYS A 110 -10.15 7.80 9.35
C CYS A 110 -10.90 8.65 10.38
N LYS A 111 -10.81 8.28 11.65
CA LYS A 111 -11.59 8.95 12.69
C LYS A 111 -10.93 8.76 14.05
N ILE A 112 -11.04 9.78 14.91
CA ILE A 112 -10.60 9.72 16.29
C ILE A 112 -11.72 10.24 17.20
N ARG A 113 -11.85 9.64 18.38
CA ARG A 113 -12.73 10.12 19.44
C ARG A 113 -11.93 10.39 20.69
N VAL A 114 -12.15 11.56 21.29
CA VAL A 114 -11.56 11.97 22.54
C VAL A 114 -12.67 12.13 23.57
N VAL A 115 -12.51 11.53 24.76
CA VAL A 115 -13.53 11.56 25.81
C VAL A 115 -13.00 12.31 27.01
N PRO A 116 -13.31 13.62 27.15
CA PRO A 116 -13.02 14.35 28.38
C PRO A 116 -13.91 13.88 29.53
N GLN A 117 -13.35 13.91 30.74
CA GLN A 117 -14.07 13.62 31.97
C GLN A 117 -14.27 14.93 32.74
N ALA A 118 -15.20 15.76 32.31
CA ALA A 118 -15.54 17.01 32.98
C ALA A 118 -17.03 17.06 33.30
N SER A 119 -17.37 17.61 34.46
CA SER A 119 -18.75 17.82 34.91
C SER A 119 -19.30 19.21 34.59
N TYR A 120 -18.54 20.02 33.88
CA TYR A 120 -18.85 21.37 33.47
C TYR A 120 -18.78 21.53 31.96
N ASP A 121 -19.39 22.61 31.45
CA ASP A 121 -19.36 22.91 30.02
C ASP A 121 -17.96 23.40 29.61
N TYR A 122 -17.47 22.87 28.51
CA TYR A 122 -16.18 23.22 27.92
C TYR A 122 -16.29 23.38 26.41
N TYR A 123 -15.41 24.22 25.86
CA TYR A 123 -15.12 24.37 24.45
C TYR A 123 -13.63 24.62 24.29
N ARG A 124 -12.95 23.79 23.48
CA ARG A 124 -11.51 23.90 23.23
C ARG A 124 -11.25 23.64 21.75
N LYS A 125 -10.14 24.15 21.23
CA LYS A 125 -9.60 23.74 19.94
C LYS A 125 -8.75 22.50 20.11
N LEU A 126 -8.91 21.55 19.21
CA LEU A 126 -8.16 20.31 19.16
C LEU A 126 -7.44 20.24 17.82
N ASN A 127 -6.15 19.89 17.87
CA ASN A 127 -5.34 19.58 16.71
C ASN A 127 -4.85 18.14 16.82
N LEU A 128 -4.68 17.43 15.70
CA LEU A 128 -4.13 16.09 15.60
C LEU A 128 -2.94 16.07 14.66
N ALA A 129 -1.80 15.60 15.14
CA ALA A 129 -0.65 15.27 14.33
C ALA A 129 -0.34 13.79 14.43
N THR A 130 -0.05 13.12 13.32
CA THR A 130 0.23 11.69 13.28
C THR A 130 1.53 11.38 12.54
N SER A 131 2.06 10.18 12.79
CA SER A 131 3.26 9.70 12.13
C SER A 131 3.32 8.16 12.14
N VAL A 132 4.07 7.60 11.22
CA VAL A 132 4.49 6.19 11.24
C VAL A 132 5.80 5.99 11.99
N THR A 133 6.56 7.07 12.26
CA THR A 133 7.85 7.06 12.98
C THR A 133 7.72 7.76 14.34
N GLU A 134 8.41 7.22 15.32
CA GLU A 134 8.36 7.73 16.71
C GLU A 134 8.92 9.15 16.87
N SER A 135 9.90 9.53 16.05
CA SER A 135 10.61 10.81 16.16
C SER A 135 9.73 12.05 16.02
N TYR A 136 8.59 11.93 15.33
CA TYR A 136 7.64 13.05 15.15
C TYR A 136 6.64 13.16 16.31
N ALA A 137 6.28 12.05 16.96
CA ALA A 137 5.30 12.06 18.04
C ALA A 137 5.84 12.63 19.37
N GLN A 138 7.16 12.70 19.54
CA GLN A 138 7.82 13.17 20.76
C GLN A 138 8.23 14.66 20.69
N LYS A 139 8.34 15.22 19.51
CA LYS A 139 8.62 16.66 19.37
C LYS A 139 7.33 17.41 19.60
N ARG A 140 7.35 18.35 20.59
CA ARG A 140 6.30 19.38 20.68
C ARG A 140 6.15 19.99 19.30
N CYS A 141 4.94 20.00 18.78
CA CYS A 141 4.67 20.67 17.55
C CYS A 141 4.84 22.16 17.73
N ASP A 142 5.99 22.66 17.33
CA ASP A 142 6.21 24.09 17.10
C ASP A 142 5.43 24.50 15.83
N SER A 143 5.38 25.79 15.55
CA SER A 143 4.56 26.45 14.52
C SER A 143 4.62 25.86 13.09
N TYR A 144 5.45 24.87 12.85
CA TYR A 144 5.69 24.21 11.55
C TYR A 144 5.13 22.79 11.42
N CYS A 145 4.36 22.31 12.42
CA CYS A 145 3.77 20.98 12.31
C CYS A 145 2.67 20.91 11.26
N SER A 146 2.72 19.88 10.45
CA SER A 146 1.58 19.49 9.63
C SER A 146 0.57 18.75 10.52
N TYR A 147 -0.64 19.26 10.59
CA TYR A 147 -1.74 18.61 11.30
C TYR A 147 -2.64 17.88 10.30
N ASP A 148 -3.02 16.66 10.64
CA ASP A 148 -4.01 15.88 9.92
C ASP A 148 -5.43 16.39 10.24
N LEU A 149 -5.61 16.98 11.42
CA LEU A 149 -6.84 17.66 11.84
C LEU A 149 -6.46 18.97 12.54
N ARG A 150 -7.09 20.06 12.13
CA ARG A 150 -6.82 21.41 12.69
C ARG A 150 -8.04 22.02 13.32
N GLU A 151 -7.83 22.66 14.48
CA GLU A 151 -8.82 23.49 15.18
C GLU A 151 -10.22 22.86 15.32
N ALA A 152 -10.25 21.53 15.44
CA ALA A 152 -11.52 20.84 15.61
C ALA A 152 -12.16 21.18 16.97
N PRO A 153 -13.48 21.44 17.02
CA PRO A 153 -14.15 21.85 18.25
C PRO A 153 -14.35 20.67 19.22
N LEU A 154 -13.58 20.61 20.29
CA LEU A 154 -13.78 19.72 21.42
C LEU A 154 -14.76 20.36 22.39
N SER A 155 -15.97 19.83 22.54
CA SER A 155 -17.06 20.47 23.26
C SER A 155 -17.86 19.49 24.12
N SER A 156 -18.36 19.95 25.28
CA SER A 156 -19.31 19.20 26.12
C SER A 156 -20.65 18.93 25.43
N LYS A 157 -20.96 19.66 24.35
CA LYS A 157 -22.21 19.54 23.61
C LYS A 157 -22.13 18.57 22.42
N THR A 158 -20.96 17.94 22.18
CA THR A 158 -20.76 17.03 21.06
C THR A 158 -20.22 15.67 21.54
N ASN A 159 -20.23 14.69 20.64
CA ASN A 159 -19.66 13.37 20.96
C ASN A 159 -18.12 13.33 20.80
N ASN A 160 -17.50 14.46 20.45
CA ASN A 160 -16.06 14.63 20.26
C ASN A 160 -15.41 13.56 19.38
N THR A 161 -16.10 13.22 18.29
CA THR A 161 -15.65 12.29 17.27
C THR A 161 -15.34 13.07 16.00
N PHE A 162 -14.10 13.00 15.56
CA PHE A 162 -13.56 13.77 14.45
C PHE A 162 -13.20 12.85 13.31
N SER A 163 -13.69 13.16 12.11
CA SER A 163 -13.39 12.42 10.88
C SER A 163 -12.41 13.22 10.02
N PHE A 164 -11.52 12.52 9.34
CA PHE A 164 -10.54 13.07 8.40
C PHE A 164 -10.29 12.05 7.30
N ASP A 165 -9.53 12.42 6.26
CA ASP A 165 -9.09 11.50 5.23
C ASP A 165 -8.25 10.39 5.85
N ASP A 166 -8.38 9.16 5.35
CA ASP A 166 -7.70 8.02 5.94
C ASP A 166 -6.17 8.12 5.79
N ILE A 167 -5.50 7.99 6.90
CA ILE A 167 -4.04 8.14 7.02
C ILE A 167 -3.42 6.93 7.72
N LEU A 168 -2.18 6.62 7.37
CA LEU A 168 -1.42 5.55 8.02
C LEU A 168 -0.75 6.08 9.29
N VAL A 169 -1.12 5.53 10.45
CA VAL A 169 -0.72 6.00 11.77
C VAL A 169 -0.18 4.88 12.63
N LYS A 170 0.96 5.11 13.27
CA LYS A 170 1.46 4.31 14.38
C LYS A 170 1.58 5.13 15.66
N TYR A 171 1.91 6.41 15.54
CA TYR A 171 2.06 7.36 16.63
C TYR A 171 1.20 8.58 16.38
N GLY A 172 0.57 9.10 17.42
CA GLY A 172 -0.23 10.32 17.31
C GLY A 172 -0.09 11.21 18.53
N GLN A 173 -0.23 12.51 18.29
CA GLN A 173 -0.30 13.54 19.31
C GLN A 173 -1.55 14.37 19.10
N ILE A 174 -2.42 14.40 20.10
CA ILE A 174 -3.56 15.30 20.15
C ILE A 174 -3.15 16.50 20.99
N ILE A 175 -3.38 17.70 20.47
CA ILE A 175 -3.07 18.96 21.14
C ILE A 175 -4.38 19.67 21.42
N ILE A 176 -4.64 19.91 22.71
CA ILE A 176 -5.82 20.65 23.16
C ILE A 176 -5.38 22.02 23.65
N GLU A 177 -5.88 23.07 23.03
CA GLU A 177 -5.62 24.44 23.43
C GLU A 177 -6.52 24.81 24.61
N ASN A 178 -5.94 24.91 25.81
CA ASN A 178 -6.69 25.22 27.02
C ASN A 178 -6.94 26.72 27.23
N GLY A 179 -6.07 27.57 26.65
CA GLY A 179 -6.10 29.01 26.91
C GLY A 179 -5.86 29.33 28.39
N ASP A 180 -6.72 30.12 28.99
CA ASP A 180 -6.65 30.46 30.41
C ASP A 180 -7.46 29.52 31.30
N ASN A 181 -7.94 28.41 30.74
CA ASN A 181 -8.72 27.45 31.51
C ASN A 181 -7.84 26.28 31.98
N GLU A 182 -8.27 25.61 33.04
CA GLU A 182 -7.63 24.38 33.56
C GLU A 182 -7.66 23.27 32.45
N PRO A 183 -6.61 22.44 32.40
CA PRO A 183 -6.57 21.30 31.50
C PRO A 183 -7.75 20.37 31.73
N LEU A 184 -8.34 19.88 30.64
CA LEU A 184 -9.41 18.88 30.67
C LEU A 184 -8.84 17.49 31.00
N PRO A 185 -9.33 16.80 32.03
CA PRO A 185 -9.02 15.40 32.22
C PRO A 185 -9.55 14.56 31.04
N ILE A 186 -8.73 13.70 30.50
CA ILE A 186 -9.13 12.81 29.41
C ILE A 186 -9.23 11.39 29.93
N SER A 187 -10.38 10.76 29.73
CA SER A 187 -10.66 9.39 30.18
C SER A 187 -10.38 8.34 29.11
N GLU A 188 -10.59 8.67 27.84
CA GLU A 188 -10.45 7.70 26.76
C GLU A 188 -10.06 8.38 25.44
N VAL A 189 -9.22 7.68 24.68
CA VAL A 189 -8.96 7.98 23.28
C VAL A 189 -9.26 6.72 22.45
N VAL A 190 -10.04 6.86 21.40
CA VAL A 190 -10.42 5.78 20.49
C VAL A 190 -10.06 6.17 19.08
N VAL A 191 -9.33 5.32 18.38
CA VAL A 191 -9.10 5.45 16.94
C VAL A 191 -9.97 4.48 16.17
N TYR A 192 -10.36 4.87 14.98
CA TYR A 192 -11.21 4.09 14.09
C TYR A 192 -10.40 3.75 12.84
N ALA A 193 -10.02 2.48 12.74
CA ALA A 193 -9.22 1.95 11.65
C ALA A 193 -10.11 1.39 10.54
N ILE A 194 -9.74 1.66 9.29
CA ILE A 194 -10.41 1.13 8.11
C ILE A 194 -9.76 -0.20 7.73
N ARG A 195 -10.59 -1.21 7.48
CA ARG A 195 -10.19 -2.45 6.83
C ARG A 195 -10.74 -2.49 5.41
N TYR A 196 -9.86 -2.56 4.44
CA TYR A 196 -10.25 -2.71 3.05
C TYR A 196 -10.71 -4.14 2.77
N THR A 197 -11.83 -4.24 2.08
CA THR A 197 -12.33 -5.52 1.56
C THR A 197 -12.16 -5.53 0.05
N LEU A 198 -11.43 -6.52 -0.44
CA LEU A 198 -11.22 -6.74 -1.87
C LEU A 198 -12.15 -7.82 -2.38
N ALA A 199 -12.55 -7.74 -3.64
CA ALA A 199 -13.14 -8.83 -4.39
C ALA A 199 -12.20 -9.24 -5.51
N ALA A 200 -12.01 -10.55 -5.67
CA ALA A 200 -11.22 -11.13 -6.74
C ALA A 200 -11.88 -12.42 -7.26
N ARG A 201 -11.70 -12.70 -8.56
CA ARG A 201 -12.16 -13.95 -9.16
C ARG A 201 -10.98 -14.87 -9.41
N PHE A 202 -11.02 -16.03 -8.78
CA PHE A 202 -9.95 -17.02 -8.88
C PHE A 202 -10.31 -18.09 -9.92
N LEU A 203 -9.35 -18.40 -10.79
CA LEU A 203 -9.47 -19.41 -11.81
C LEU A 203 -8.53 -20.59 -11.49
N ASP A 204 -8.91 -21.81 -11.82
CA ASP A 204 -8.10 -23.03 -11.67
C ASP A 204 -7.51 -23.31 -10.27
N PRO A 205 -8.32 -23.31 -9.18
CA PRO A 205 -7.80 -23.47 -7.83
C PRO A 205 -7.15 -24.83 -7.57
N ASN A 206 -7.47 -25.86 -8.36
CA ASN A 206 -6.88 -27.18 -8.23
C ASN A 206 -5.45 -27.29 -8.80
N ARG A 207 -5.04 -26.29 -9.60
CA ARG A 207 -3.73 -26.26 -10.27
C ARG A 207 -2.82 -25.17 -9.75
N ARG A 208 -3.34 -24.23 -8.94
CA ARG A 208 -2.63 -23.04 -8.48
C ARG A 208 -2.74 -22.85 -6.99
N THR A 209 -1.65 -22.44 -6.38
CA THR A 209 -1.65 -21.86 -5.03
C THR A 209 -1.67 -20.34 -5.16
N TYR A 210 -2.57 -19.69 -4.43
CA TYR A 210 -2.73 -18.24 -4.51
C TYR A 210 -2.05 -17.54 -3.35
N TYR A 211 -1.45 -16.40 -3.65
CA TYR A 211 -0.72 -15.58 -2.69
C TYR A 211 -1.11 -14.13 -2.80
N LEU A 212 -1.31 -13.48 -1.66
CA LEU A 212 -1.27 -12.03 -1.52
C LEU A 212 0.20 -11.62 -1.39
N ALA A 213 0.66 -10.70 -2.25
CA ALA A 213 2.04 -10.20 -2.27
C ALA A 213 2.05 -8.69 -2.03
N TYR A 214 3.02 -8.21 -1.23
CA TYR A 214 3.15 -6.79 -0.89
C TYR A 214 4.57 -6.46 -0.37
N GLY A 215 4.87 -5.16 -0.23
CA GLY A 215 6.19 -4.69 0.23
C GLY A 215 7.21 -4.62 -0.91
N LYS A 216 6.81 -4.21 -2.10
CA LYS A 216 7.69 -3.92 -3.22
C LYS A 216 7.88 -2.42 -3.34
N GLU A 217 9.13 -1.99 -3.32
CA GLU A 217 9.51 -0.59 -3.55
C GLU A 217 9.25 -0.22 -5.02
N ASP A 218 8.89 1.04 -5.26
CA ASP A 218 8.69 1.62 -6.59
C ASP A 218 7.63 0.90 -7.45
N ASP A 219 6.64 0.27 -6.82
CA ASP A 219 5.50 -0.29 -7.53
C ASP A 219 4.41 0.78 -7.78
N TYR A 220 3.56 0.52 -8.75
CA TYR A 220 2.45 1.41 -9.12
C TYR A 220 1.10 0.71 -8.88
N THR A 221 0.05 1.51 -8.75
CA THR A 221 -1.30 0.98 -8.63
C THR A 221 -1.66 0.19 -9.89
N PRO A 222 -2.12 -1.07 -9.76
CA PRO A 222 -2.55 -1.83 -10.92
C PRO A 222 -3.84 -1.25 -11.47
N GLU A 223 -3.98 -1.26 -12.79
CA GLU A 223 -5.20 -0.90 -13.48
C GLU A 223 -5.83 -2.19 -14.05
N TYR A 224 -6.97 -2.58 -13.49
CA TYR A 224 -7.67 -3.79 -13.90
C TYR A 224 -9.03 -3.48 -14.51
N ASP A 225 -9.39 -4.15 -15.59
CA ASP A 225 -10.70 -4.02 -16.23
C ASP A 225 -11.87 -4.34 -15.29
N ILE A 226 -11.62 -5.12 -14.24
CA ILE A 226 -12.62 -5.50 -13.22
C ILE A 226 -13.27 -4.27 -12.55
N GLU A 227 -12.59 -3.14 -12.50
CA GLU A 227 -13.11 -1.89 -11.94
C GLU A 227 -14.31 -1.35 -12.72
N HIS A 228 -14.41 -1.69 -14.00
CA HIS A 228 -15.56 -1.33 -14.84
C HIS A 228 -16.76 -2.27 -14.67
N PHE A 229 -16.60 -3.39 -13.97
CA PHE A 229 -17.60 -4.44 -13.80
C PHE A 229 -17.97 -4.69 -12.33
N ILE A 230 -17.84 -3.68 -11.47
CA ILE A 230 -18.12 -3.80 -10.03
C ILE A 230 -19.57 -4.24 -9.77
N THR A 231 -20.51 -3.83 -10.62
CA THR A 231 -21.94 -4.20 -10.51
C THR A 231 -22.19 -5.69 -10.74
N ASP A 232 -21.28 -6.37 -11.44
CA ASP A 232 -21.39 -7.80 -11.77
C ASP A 232 -20.84 -8.71 -10.67
N ILE A 233 -20.21 -8.11 -9.65
CA ILE A 233 -19.67 -8.84 -8.51
C ILE A 233 -20.84 -9.31 -7.64
N PRO A 234 -20.93 -10.62 -7.30
CA PRO A 234 -21.97 -11.14 -6.45
C PRO A 234 -22.01 -10.46 -5.08
N LYS A 235 -23.20 -10.14 -4.57
CA LYS A 235 -23.38 -9.50 -3.25
C LYS A 235 -22.89 -10.39 -2.09
N GLN A 236 -22.97 -11.69 -2.25
CA GLN A 236 -22.52 -12.67 -1.27
C GLN A 236 -21.24 -13.33 -1.75
N LEU A 237 -20.15 -13.07 -1.06
CA LEU A 237 -18.83 -13.59 -1.37
C LEU A 237 -18.33 -14.45 -0.22
N THR A 238 -17.74 -15.60 -0.54
CA THR A 238 -17.02 -16.39 0.46
C THR A 238 -15.71 -15.69 0.81
N GLU A 239 -15.45 -15.55 2.11
CA GLU A 239 -14.21 -14.97 2.62
C GLU A 239 -13.07 -15.97 2.56
N LEU A 240 -11.92 -15.52 2.08
CA LEU A 240 -10.70 -16.29 2.11
C LEU A 240 -9.97 -16.13 3.45
N GLN A 241 -9.29 -17.18 3.86
CA GLN A 241 -8.40 -17.17 5.00
C GLN A 241 -6.97 -16.94 4.57
N TYR A 242 -6.15 -16.43 5.49
CA TYR A 242 -4.74 -16.17 5.26
C TYR A 242 -3.87 -17.22 5.95
N GLY A 243 -2.87 -17.71 5.25
CA GLY A 243 -1.78 -18.49 5.83
C GLY A 243 -0.80 -17.61 6.61
N GLU A 244 0.35 -18.14 6.92
CA GLU A 244 1.43 -17.38 7.57
C GLU A 244 2.05 -16.36 6.60
N VAL A 245 2.51 -15.25 7.17
CA VAL A 245 3.25 -14.24 6.41
C VAL A 245 4.68 -14.73 6.19
N LEU A 246 5.04 -14.95 4.94
CA LEU A 246 6.38 -15.34 4.56
C LEU A 246 7.15 -14.11 4.08
N LYS A 247 8.26 -13.81 4.75
CA LYS A 247 9.20 -12.79 4.28
C LYS A 247 10.13 -13.43 3.25
N GLN A 248 10.14 -12.89 2.04
CA GLN A 248 11.04 -13.34 1.00
C GLN A 248 12.42 -12.63 1.16
N PRO A 249 13.53 -13.33 0.90
CA PRO A 249 14.80 -12.65 0.80
C PRO A 249 14.68 -11.58 -0.30
N LYS A 250 15.10 -10.35 -0.01
CA LYS A 250 15.25 -9.35 -1.08
C LYS A 250 16.17 -9.97 -2.14
N THR A 251 15.59 -10.41 -3.25
CA THR A 251 16.37 -10.56 -4.45
C THR A 251 16.78 -9.13 -4.79
N GLU A 252 18.00 -8.76 -4.48
CA GLU A 252 18.58 -7.56 -5.05
C GLU A 252 18.35 -7.74 -6.55
N SER A 253 17.33 -7.05 -7.08
CA SER A 253 17.36 -6.73 -8.50
C SER A 253 18.69 -6.00 -8.63
N SER A 254 19.68 -6.73 -9.13
CA SER A 254 20.90 -6.12 -9.60
C SER A 254 20.40 -5.04 -10.56
N SER A 255 20.21 -3.84 -10.01
CA SER A 255 20.44 -2.65 -10.76
C SER A 255 21.89 -2.84 -11.22
N VAL A 256 22.03 -3.41 -12.38
CA VAL A 256 23.29 -3.39 -13.11
C VAL A 256 23.52 -1.89 -13.25
N LYS A 257 24.19 -1.31 -12.22
CA LYS A 257 25.02 -0.16 -12.49
C LYS A 257 25.83 -0.60 -13.66
N ALA A 258 25.57 -0.01 -14.81
CA ALA A 258 26.35 -0.18 -15.99
C ALA A 258 27.81 0.18 -15.65
N SER A 259 28.51 -0.76 -15.02
CA SER A 259 29.93 -0.84 -15.11
C SER A 259 30.17 -1.40 -16.50
N SER A 260 30.47 -0.52 -17.42
CA SER A 260 30.86 -0.85 -18.78
C SER A 260 31.97 -1.89 -18.76
N THR A 261 31.58 -3.16 -18.76
CA THR A 261 32.48 -4.28 -18.98
C THR A 261 32.88 -4.26 -20.46
N PRO A 262 34.11 -4.60 -20.80
CA PRO A 262 34.61 -4.57 -22.20
C PRO A 262 33.75 -5.35 -23.21
N ALA A 263 32.95 -6.31 -22.77
CA ALA A 263 32.04 -7.10 -23.59
C ALA A 263 30.83 -6.29 -24.13
N GLU A 264 30.35 -5.26 -23.42
CA GLU A 264 29.19 -4.46 -23.82
C GLU A 264 29.51 -3.51 -24.98
N LYS A 265 30.77 -3.04 -25.05
CA LYS A 265 31.23 -2.26 -26.22
C LYS A 265 31.22 -3.06 -27.51
N SER A 266 31.41 -4.37 -27.46
CA SER A 266 31.39 -5.25 -28.62
C SER A 266 29.98 -5.44 -29.15
N HIS A 267 28.95 -5.56 -28.29
CA HIS A 267 27.57 -5.68 -28.72
C HIS A 267 26.99 -4.37 -29.26
N GLN A 268 27.40 -3.23 -28.71
CA GLN A 268 27.00 -1.93 -29.20
C GLN A 268 27.62 -1.65 -30.58
N GLN A 269 28.87 -2.03 -30.80
CA GLN A 269 29.50 -1.96 -32.11
C GLN A 269 28.85 -2.89 -33.13
N LEU A 270 28.47 -4.11 -32.73
CA LEU A 270 27.74 -5.04 -33.60
C LEU A 270 26.37 -4.47 -34.04
N LEU A 271 25.68 -3.82 -33.12
CA LEU A 271 24.39 -3.18 -33.40
C LEU A 271 24.51 -2.05 -34.42
N TRP A 272 25.56 -1.23 -34.29
CA TRP A 272 25.86 -0.17 -35.28
C TRP A 272 26.21 -0.74 -36.65
N TRP A 273 26.95 -1.86 -36.71
CA TRP A 273 27.25 -2.54 -37.97
C TRP A 273 26.00 -3.10 -38.65
N VAL A 274 25.10 -3.72 -37.88
CA VAL A 274 23.82 -4.24 -38.40
C VAL A 274 22.93 -3.11 -38.92
N MET A 275 22.81 -2.00 -38.18
CA MET A 275 22.09 -0.82 -38.62
C MET A 275 22.71 -0.25 -39.94
N GLY A 276 24.05 -0.15 -40.01
CA GLY A 276 24.73 0.32 -41.22
C GLY A 276 24.44 -0.54 -42.44
N VAL A 277 24.45 -1.87 -42.27
CA VAL A 277 24.12 -2.81 -43.37
C VAL A 277 22.64 -2.65 -43.83
N ILE A 278 21.70 -2.48 -42.91
CA ILE A 278 20.28 -2.26 -43.24
C ILE A 278 20.11 -0.96 -44.03
N VAL A 279 20.74 0.13 -43.60
CA VAL A 279 20.67 1.42 -44.30
C VAL A 279 21.28 1.31 -45.72
N LEU A 280 22.39 0.62 -45.83
CA LEU A 280 23.07 0.40 -47.14
C LEU A 280 22.17 -0.42 -48.09
N LEU A 281 21.50 -1.47 -47.60
CA LEU A 281 20.56 -2.26 -48.39
C LEU A 281 19.36 -1.42 -48.84
N ILE A 282 18.80 -0.59 -47.97
CA ILE A 282 17.70 0.32 -48.34
C ILE A 282 18.17 1.30 -49.43
N PHE A 283 19.38 1.83 -49.31
CA PHE A 283 19.92 2.76 -50.29
C PHE A 283 20.14 2.07 -51.67
N ILE A 284 20.66 0.85 -51.69
CA ILE A 284 20.85 0.07 -52.94
C ILE A 284 19.49 -0.23 -53.58
N PHE A 285 18.49 -0.66 -52.78
CA PHE A 285 17.15 -0.93 -53.30
C PHE A 285 16.48 0.34 -53.84
N SER A 286 16.59 1.45 -53.11
CA SER A 286 16.07 2.74 -53.51
C SER A 286 16.70 3.25 -54.83
N ALA A 287 18.03 3.17 -54.92
CA ALA A 287 18.79 3.54 -56.13
C ALA A 287 18.43 2.65 -57.35
N LYS A 288 18.16 1.36 -57.10
CA LYS A 288 17.73 0.42 -58.16
C LYS A 288 16.31 0.70 -58.62
N MET A 289 15.41 1.15 -57.74
CA MET A 289 14.05 1.57 -58.12
C MET A 289 14.02 2.89 -58.88
N MET A 290 14.96 3.82 -58.62
CA MET A 290 15.03 5.10 -59.36
C MET A 290 15.68 4.98 -60.74
N LYS A 291 16.31 3.85 -61.07
CA LYS A 291 16.90 3.57 -62.41
C LYS A 291 15.96 2.81 -63.36
N LYS A 292 14.72 2.59 -62.98
CA LYS A 292 13.65 2.10 -63.79
C LYS A 292 12.66 3.22 -64.07
#